data_59f91c9399ce688af80734ca6cb493fc
#
_entry.id   59f91c9399ce688af80734ca6cb493fc
#
_cell.length_a   1.000
_cell.length_b   1.000
_cell.length_c   1.000
_cell.angle_alpha   90.00
_cell.angle_beta   90.00
_cell.angle_gamma   90.00
#
_symmetry.space_group_name_H-M   'P 1'
#
loop_
_entity.id
_entity.type
_entity.pdbx_description
1 polymer ?
#
loop_
_entity_poly.entity_id
_entity_poly.type
_entity_poly.pdbx_seq_one_letter_code
_entity_poly.pdbx_strand_id
1 'polypeptide(L)'
;MGGVSDLPDDALSALPIRDDLRGLTPYGAPQASVPVALNVNENTHPVPQDVADDILDAISRALRDINRYPDREFTALREGFAQYLGHGLTAEQIWAGNGSNEVL
;
A
#
# COMPACT_ATOMS: atom_id res chain seq x y z
N MET A 1 8.70 -16.40 -11.65
CA MET A 1 9.31 -15.40 -10.75
C MET A 1 9.89 -16.17 -9.59
N GLY A 2 11.24 -16.30 -9.54
CA GLY A 2 11.93 -16.96 -8.43
C GLY A 2 11.81 -16.11 -7.18
N GLY A 3 11.26 -16.69 -6.11
CA GLY A 3 11.18 -16.03 -4.83
C GLY A 3 12.54 -15.97 -4.14
N VAL A 4 12.69 -15.12 -3.15
CA VAL A 4 13.90 -14.96 -2.30
C VAL A 4 14.30 -16.28 -1.60
N SER A 5 13.42 -17.29 -1.64
CA SER A 5 13.64 -18.65 -1.11
C SER A 5 14.67 -19.50 -1.88
N ASP A 6 15.14 -19.06 -3.05
CA ASP A 6 16.06 -19.83 -3.88
C ASP A 6 17.56 -19.42 -3.68
N LEU A 7 17.82 -18.50 -2.75
CA LEU A 7 19.19 -18.16 -2.39
C LEU A 7 19.75 -19.25 -1.45
N PRO A 8 20.97 -19.75 -1.69
CA PRO A 8 21.61 -20.69 -0.78
C PRO A 8 21.77 -20.05 0.61
N ASP A 9 21.60 -20.84 1.67
CA ASP A 9 21.65 -20.40 3.08
C ASP A 9 22.93 -19.62 3.44
N ASP A 10 24.03 -19.88 2.74
CA ASP A 10 25.31 -19.20 2.91
C ASP A 10 25.31 -17.76 2.35
N ALA A 11 24.51 -17.48 1.31
CA ALA A 11 24.39 -16.13 0.75
C ALA A 11 23.71 -15.17 1.75
N LEU A 12 22.72 -15.64 2.50
CA LEU A 12 22.04 -14.84 3.53
C LEU A 12 22.93 -14.59 4.75
N SER A 13 23.84 -15.53 5.07
CA SER A 13 24.76 -15.38 6.20
C SER A 13 25.81 -14.29 5.97
N ALA A 14 26.16 -14.01 4.71
CA ALA A 14 27.12 -12.96 4.34
C ALA A 14 26.51 -11.54 4.33
N LEU A 15 25.19 -11.39 4.40
CA LEU A 15 24.56 -10.09 4.43
C LEU A 15 24.66 -9.44 5.83
N PRO A 16 24.83 -8.11 5.91
CA PRO A 16 24.87 -7.36 7.18
C PRO A 16 23.47 -7.22 7.79
N ILE A 17 22.86 -8.35 8.12
CA ILE A 17 21.54 -8.43 8.74
C ILE A 17 21.71 -8.56 10.25
N ARG A 18 20.87 -7.86 11.03
CA ARG A 18 20.80 -8.02 12.49
C ARG A 18 20.57 -9.49 12.84
N ASP A 19 21.28 -9.99 13.86
CA ASP A 19 21.24 -11.42 14.22
C ASP A 19 19.86 -11.88 14.70
N ASP A 20 19.09 -11.01 15.34
CA ASP A 20 17.72 -11.29 15.80
C ASP A 20 16.70 -11.40 14.64
N LEU A 21 17.06 -10.96 13.44
CA LEU A 21 16.24 -11.11 12.23
C LEU A 21 16.61 -12.35 11.40
N ARG A 22 17.72 -13.01 11.73
CA ARG A 22 18.14 -14.22 11.01
C ARG A 22 17.21 -15.38 11.30
N GLY A 23 16.79 -16.07 10.28
CA GLY A 23 15.87 -17.21 10.39
C GLY A 23 14.41 -16.85 10.61
N LEU A 24 14.06 -15.55 10.67
CA LEU A 24 12.66 -15.15 10.68
C LEU A 24 12.02 -15.35 9.32
N THR A 25 10.86 -15.96 9.30
CA THR A 25 10.02 -16.06 8.10
C THR A 25 9.23 -14.75 7.95
N PRO A 26 9.25 -14.13 6.75
CA PRO A 26 8.43 -12.94 6.50
C PRO A 26 6.95 -13.23 6.79
N TYR A 27 6.27 -12.27 7.40
CA TYR A 27 4.83 -12.39 7.57
C TYR A 27 4.13 -12.43 6.20
N GLY A 28 3.26 -13.42 6.04
CA GLY A 28 2.36 -13.53 4.90
C GLY A 28 1.03 -14.07 5.36
N ALA A 29 -0.05 -13.35 5.10
CA ALA A 29 -1.39 -13.88 5.36
C ALA A 29 -1.63 -15.12 4.49
N PRO A 30 -2.13 -16.25 5.05
CA PRO A 30 -2.42 -17.43 4.27
C PRO A 30 -3.40 -17.14 3.15
N GLN A 31 -3.03 -17.46 1.91
CA GLN A 31 -3.92 -17.35 0.75
C GLN A 31 -4.66 -18.69 0.58
N ALA A 32 -5.91 -18.75 1.02
CA ALA A 32 -6.74 -19.92 0.88
C ALA A 32 -7.77 -19.72 -0.24
N SER A 33 -7.84 -20.69 -1.17
CA SER A 33 -8.91 -20.72 -2.17
C SER A 33 -10.16 -21.37 -1.56
N VAL A 34 -10.98 -20.57 -0.94
CA VAL A 34 -12.23 -20.98 -0.27
C VAL A 34 -13.39 -20.12 -0.73
N PRO A 35 -14.65 -20.64 -0.71
CA PRO A 35 -15.81 -19.86 -1.12
C PRO A 35 -16.03 -18.58 -0.31
N VAL A 36 -15.62 -18.56 0.96
CA VAL A 36 -15.69 -17.39 1.85
C VAL A 36 -14.38 -17.28 2.62
N ALA A 37 -13.63 -16.22 2.38
CA ALA A 37 -12.39 -15.92 3.09
C ALA A 37 -12.67 -14.87 4.18
N LEU A 38 -12.36 -15.19 5.43
CA LEU A 38 -12.54 -14.30 6.60
C LEU A 38 -11.24 -14.16 7.40
N ASN A 39 -10.11 -14.56 6.82
CA ASN A 39 -8.81 -14.59 7.48
C ASN A 39 -8.02 -13.28 7.37
N VAL A 40 -8.53 -12.33 6.62
CA VAL A 40 -7.93 -11.00 6.39
C VAL A 40 -8.98 -9.91 6.53
N ASN A 41 -8.54 -8.70 6.80
CA ASN A 41 -9.43 -7.56 7.00
C ASN A 41 -9.70 -6.87 5.65
N GLU A 42 -10.56 -7.47 4.83
CA GLU A 42 -10.97 -6.96 3.52
C GLU A 42 -12.36 -6.32 3.57
N ASN A 43 -12.54 -5.25 2.82
CA ASN A 43 -13.88 -4.73 2.55
C ASN A 43 -14.56 -5.64 1.50
N THR A 44 -15.61 -6.35 1.92
CA THR A 44 -16.36 -7.28 1.06
C THR A 44 -17.38 -6.59 0.14
N HIS A 45 -17.59 -5.28 0.31
CA HIS A 45 -18.49 -4.53 -0.55
C HIS A 45 -17.73 -4.01 -1.79
N PRO A 46 -18.25 -4.26 -3.01
CA PRO A 46 -17.65 -3.73 -4.22
C PRO A 46 -17.79 -2.19 -4.26
N VAL A 47 -16.90 -1.56 -5.00
CA VAL A 47 -16.99 -0.12 -5.26
C VAL A 47 -18.27 0.18 -6.05
N PRO A 48 -19.10 1.15 -5.63
CA PRO A 48 -20.26 1.60 -6.41
C PRO A 48 -19.88 2.04 -7.82
N GLN A 49 -20.77 1.85 -8.80
CA GLN A 49 -20.43 2.08 -10.20
C GLN A 49 -20.07 3.55 -10.49
N ASP A 50 -20.80 4.50 -9.93
CA ASP A 50 -20.53 5.93 -10.05
C ASP A 50 -19.14 6.32 -9.52
N VAL A 51 -18.75 5.75 -8.39
CA VAL A 51 -17.41 5.96 -7.82
C VAL A 51 -16.33 5.30 -8.70
N ALA A 52 -16.60 4.12 -9.26
CA ALA A 52 -15.69 3.45 -10.18
C ALA A 52 -15.47 4.27 -11.46
N ASP A 53 -16.52 4.86 -12.01
CA ASP A 53 -16.47 5.71 -13.20
C ASP A 53 -15.63 6.98 -12.93
N ASP A 54 -15.82 7.64 -11.78
CA ASP A 54 -15.00 8.78 -11.37
C ASP A 54 -13.51 8.43 -11.22
N ILE A 55 -13.22 7.26 -10.65
CA ILE A 55 -11.84 6.77 -10.52
C ILE A 55 -11.22 6.54 -11.90
N LEU A 56 -11.93 5.89 -12.82
CA LEU A 56 -11.46 5.62 -14.18
C LEU A 56 -11.17 6.91 -14.94
N ASP A 57 -12.03 7.91 -14.82
CA ASP A 57 -11.83 9.22 -15.43
C ASP A 57 -10.60 9.94 -14.83
N ALA A 58 -10.41 9.88 -13.54
CA ALA A 58 -9.24 10.46 -12.87
C ALA A 58 -7.94 9.77 -13.33
N ILE A 59 -7.92 8.43 -13.38
CA ILE A 59 -6.78 7.66 -13.89
C ILE A 59 -6.49 7.99 -15.34
N SER A 60 -7.52 8.08 -16.20
CA SER A 60 -7.36 8.42 -17.61
C SER A 60 -6.70 9.80 -17.81
N ARG A 61 -7.02 10.77 -16.96
CA ARG A 61 -6.34 12.07 -16.96
C ARG A 61 -4.88 11.95 -16.51
N ALA A 62 -4.63 11.23 -15.41
CA ALA A 62 -3.30 11.08 -14.84
C ALA A 62 -2.33 10.32 -15.76
N LEU A 63 -2.82 9.40 -16.58
CA LEU A 63 -2.00 8.65 -17.55
C LEU A 63 -1.27 9.52 -18.56
N ARG A 64 -1.73 10.74 -18.82
CA ARG A 64 -1.08 11.67 -19.75
C ARG A 64 0.29 12.14 -19.26
N ASP A 65 0.47 12.15 -17.95
CA ASP A 65 1.66 12.66 -17.27
C ASP A 65 2.37 11.59 -16.41
N ILE A 66 1.99 10.32 -16.55
CA ILE A 66 2.54 9.22 -15.73
C ILE A 66 4.05 9.01 -15.90
N ASN A 67 4.61 9.51 -17.00
CA ASN A 67 6.04 9.52 -17.28
C ASN A 67 6.79 10.67 -16.59
N ARG A 68 6.07 11.54 -15.88
CA ARG A 68 6.65 12.66 -15.12
C ARG A 68 6.80 12.27 -13.64
N TYR A 69 7.67 12.97 -12.94
CA TYR A 69 7.75 12.83 -11.48
C TYR A 69 6.43 13.25 -10.85
N PRO A 70 5.90 12.48 -9.89
CA PRO A 70 4.70 12.86 -9.16
C PRO A 70 4.96 14.06 -8.26
N ASP A 71 3.88 14.68 -7.77
CA ASP A 71 3.97 15.65 -6.66
C ASP A 71 4.54 14.94 -5.43
N ARG A 72 5.75 15.34 -5.04
CA ARG A 72 6.46 14.74 -3.90
C ARG A 72 5.72 14.90 -2.59
N GLU A 73 5.01 16.01 -2.44
CA GLU A 73 4.31 16.37 -1.21
C GLU A 73 2.84 15.88 -1.22
N PHE A 74 2.36 15.34 -2.34
CA PHE A 74 0.96 14.92 -2.55
C PHE A 74 -0.07 15.87 -1.91
N THR A 75 0.15 17.16 -2.13
CA THR A 75 -0.57 18.27 -1.48
C THR A 75 -2.09 18.15 -1.64
N ALA A 76 -2.57 17.91 -2.86
CA ALA A 76 -4.00 17.78 -3.14
C ALA A 76 -4.65 16.63 -2.37
N LEU A 77 -3.94 15.50 -2.19
CA LEU A 77 -4.43 14.37 -1.40
C LEU A 77 -4.54 14.75 0.09
N ARG A 78 -3.52 15.41 0.63
CA ARG A 78 -3.48 15.85 2.03
C ARG A 78 -4.58 16.86 2.33
N GLU A 79 -4.79 17.83 1.46
CA GLU A 79 -5.88 18.81 1.55
C GLU A 79 -7.26 18.13 1.51
N GLY A 80 -7.45 17.20 0.58
CA GLY A 80 -8.68 16.43 0.45
C GLY A 80 -8.99 15.61 1.71
N PHE A 81 -8.00 14.96 2.29
CA PHE A 81 -8.17 14.22 3.56
C PHE A 81 -8.45 15.16 4.73
N ALA A 82 -7.75 16.29 4.85
CA ALA A 82 -8.01 17.25 5.90
C ALA A 82 -9.47 17.78 5.84
N GLN A 83 -9.94 18.07 4.65
CA GLN A 83 -11.33 18.49 4.42
C GLN A 83 -12.33 17.37 4.75
N TYR A 84 -12.06 16.14 4.31
CA TYR A 84 -12.93 14.99 4.57
C TYR A 84 -13.04 14.65 6.05
N LEU A 85 -11.93 14.65 6.77
CA LEU A 85 -11.91 14.39 8.21
C LEU A 85 -12.49 15.53 9.04
N GLY A 86 -12.38 16.76 8.57
CA GLY A 86 -12.89 17.93 9.27
C GLY A 86 -12.10 18.26 10.53
N HIS A 87 -12.80 18.61 11.61
CA HIS A 87 -12.23 18.89 12.94
C HIS A 87 -11.15 19.99 12.99
N GLY A 88 -11.09 20.85 11.96
CA GLY A 88 -10.06 21.88 11.86
C GLY A 88 -8.69 21.37 11.51
N LEU A 89 -8.58 20.15 10.97
CA LEU A 89 -7.33 19.59 10.47
C LEU A 89 -6.85 20.35 9.23
N THR A 90 -5.53 20.46 9.11
CA THR A 90 -4.85 21.07 7.97
C THR A 90 -4.00 20.04 7.23
N ALA A 91 -3.62 20.33 6.00
CA ALA A 91 -2.79 19.43 5.19
C ALA A 91 -1.45 19.07 5.86
N GLU A 92 -0.90 19.96 6.70
CA GLU A 92 0.35 19.72 7.44
C GLU A 92 0.23 18.63 8.50
N GLN A 93 -1.01 18.34 8.94
CA GLN A 93 -1.30 17.30 9.93
C GLN A 93 -1.65 15.95 9.28
N ILE A 94 -1.67 15.88 7.95
CA ILE A 94 -1.99 14.69 7.19
C ILE A 94 -0.71 14.14 6.55
N TRP A 95 -0.53 12.84 6.68
CA TRP A 95 0.47 12.08 5.96
C TRP A 95 -0.19 10.85 5.32
N ALA A 96 0.40 10.36 4.25
CA ALA A 96 -0.08 9.15 3.59
C ALA A 96 1.09 8.20 3.32
N GLY A 97 0.83 6.91 3.45
CA GLY A 97 1.75 5.84 3.14
C GLY A 97 1.05 4.74 2.34
N ASN A 98 1.82 3.83 1.77
CA ASN A 98 1.30 2.69 1.01
C ASN A 98 0.90 1.56 1.97
N GLY A 99 -0.22 1.76 2.64
CA GLY A 99 -0.73 0.85 3.65
C GLY A 99 -0.22 1.13 5.07
N SER A 100 -0.87 0.50 6.05
CA SER A 100 -0.61 0.73 7.47
C SER A 100 0.83 0.36 7.90
N ASN A 101 1.44 -0.63 7.26
CA ASN A 101 2.81 -1.05 7.60
C ASN A 101 3.86 0.02 7.25
N GLU A 102 3.57 0.91 6.32
CA GLU A 102 4.47 2.01 5.98
C GLU A 102 4.29 3.21 6.93
N VAL A 103 3.09 3.35 7.50
CA VAL A 103 2.76 4.46 8.40
C VAL A 103 3.17 4.16 9.85
N LEU A 104 3.15 2.88 10.27
CA LEU A 104 3.49 2.44 11.63
C LEU A 104 5.00 2.25 11.82
#